data_d571d00eace5f5a5027adc3aa761ca9c
#
_entry.id   d571d00eace5f5a5027adc3aa761ca9c
#
_cell.length_a   1.000
_cell.length_b   1.000
_cell.length_c   1.000
_cell.angle_alpha   90.00
_cell.angle_beta   90.00
_cell.angle_gamma   90.00
#
_symmetry.space_group_name_H-M   'P 1'
#
loop_
_entity.id
_entity.type
_entity.pdbx_description
1 polymer ?
#
loop_
_entity_poly.entity_id
_entity_poly.type
_entity_poly.pdbx_seq_one_letter_code
_entity_poly.pdbx_strand_id
1 'polypeptide(L)'
;MTAQDGLTLHVRRYGSGHACAQSIVCLPGLARTAADFHPLATALAADPANPRLVLALDYRGHGQSQYDRNHNNYTIRVALADLSAVLAALEITSAIFVGTSFGGVLAMMLAVLPPIAVAGVLLNDIGPVMEPRGLMRIKSYVGKLPIARNFEEGAEILRWLFEAQFTKLTVTRTAVVAVVHASL
;
A
#
# COMPACT_ATOMS: atom_id res chain seq x y z
N MET A 1 7.39 -13.09 5.20
CA MET A 1 6.13 -13.84 5.46
C MET A 1 5.78 -14.65 4.24
N THR A 2 4.96 -15.71 4.38
CA THR A 2 4.61 -16.56 3.24
C THR A 2 3.08 -16.53 3.06
N ALA A 3 2.64 -16.24 1.84
CA ALA A 3 1.23 -16.32 1.44
C ALA A 3 0.76 -17.78 1.38
N GLN A 4 -0.55 -18.01 1.28
CA GLN A 4 -1.13 -19.37 1.25
C GLN A 4 -0.63 -20.22 0.07
N ASP A 5 -0.28 -19.59 -1.04
CA ASP A 5 0.26 -20.22 -2.25
C ASP A 5 1.79 -20.35 -2.26
N GLY A 6 2.46 -20.02 -1.14
CA GLY A 6 3.91 -20.13 -0.96
C GLY A 6 4.70 -18.89 -1.40
N LEU A 7 4.04 -17.84 -1.93
CA LEU A 7 4.70 -16.62 -2.36
C LEU A 7 5.23 -15.82 -1.15
N THR A 8 6.45 -15.30 -1.26
CA THR A 8 7.07 -14.52 -0.19
C THR A 8 6.57 -13.09 -0.19
N LEU A 9 6.03 -12.66 0.97
CA LEU A 9 5.57 -11.31 1.22
C LEU A 9 6.50 -10.59 2.18
N HIS A 10 6.80 -9.33 1.87
CA HIS A 10 7.61 -8.46 2.70
C HIS A 10 6.74 -7.59 3.60
N VAL A 11 7.13 -7.50 4.87
CA VAL A 11 6.50 -6.64 5.87
C VAL A 11 7.57 -5.89 6.64
N ARG A 12 7.47 -4.59 6.69
CA ARG A 12 8.27 -3.75 7.58
C ARG A 12 7.61 -3.68 8.94
N ARG A 13 8.40 -3.95 9.98
CA ARG A 13 7.96 -3.86 11.36
C ARG A 13 8.70 -2.74 12.07
N TYR A 14 7.94 -1.89 12.79
CA TYR A 14 8.46 -0.79 13.58
C TYR A 14 7.97 -0.92 15.01
N GLY A 15 8.87 -0.82 15.96
CA GLY A 15 8.58 -0.96 17.38
C GLY A 15 8.12 -2.36 17.79
N SER A 16 7.88 -2.50 19.07
CA SER A 16 7.32 -3.73 19.67
C SER A 16 5.88 -3.52 20.17
N GLY A 17 5.47 -2.26 20.33
CA GLY A 17 4.20 -1.87 20.93
C GLY A 17 4.12 -2.18 22.43
N HIS A 18 3.05 -1.74 23.05
CA HIS A 18 2.66 -2.16 24.38
C HIS A 18 1.52 -3.16 24.32
N ALA A 19 1.44 -4.08 25.28
CA ALA A 19 0.43 -5.14 25.32
C ALA A 19 -1.03 -4.64 25.22
N CYS A 20 -1.31 -3.43 25.72
CA CYS A 20 -2.64 -2.82 25.67
C CYS A 20 -2.85 -1.85 24.48
N ALA A 21 -1.83 -1.62 23.67
CA ALA A 21 -1.92 -0.67 22.56
C ALA A 21 -2.28 -1.38 21.25
N GLN A 22 -3.31 -0.88 20.55
CA GLN A 22 -3.69 -1.40 19.24
C GLN A 22 -2.54 -1.29 18.25
N SER A 23 -2.24 -2.37 17.55
CA SER A 23 -1.29 -2.36 16.42
C SER A 23 -1.82 -1.51 15.28
N ILE A 24 -0.91 -0.92 14.52
CA ILE A 24 -1.24 -0.13 13.34
C ILE A 24 -0.74 -0.89 12.11
N VAL A 25 -1.59 -1.04 11.11
CA VAL A 25 -1.28 -1.68 9.83
C VAL A 25 -1.40 -0.67 8.71
N CYS A 26 -0.29 -0.37 8.07
CA CYS A 26 -0.19 0.58 6.96
C CYS A 26 -0.28 -0.15 5.64
N LEU A 27 -1.25 0.25 4.82
CA LEU A 27 -1.58 -0.35 3.53
C LEU A 27 -1.35 0.68 2.41
N PRO A 28 -0.33 0.50 1.56
CA PRO A 28 0.01 1.46 0.51
C PRO A 28 -1.05 1.51 -0.60
N GLY A 29 -0.96 2.55 -1.42
CA GLY A 29 -1.72 2.67 -2.65
C GLY A 29 -1.23 1.69 -3.71
N LEU A 30 -2.00 1.55 -4.79
CA LEU A 30 -1.57 0.81 -5.97
C LEU A 30 -0.28 1.45 -6.52
N ALA A 31 0.67 0.64 -6.93
CA ALA A 31 1.98 1.09 -7.40
C ALA A 31 2.86 1.82 -6.34
N ARG A 32 2.54 1.65 -5.06
CA ARG A 32 3.30 2.20 -3.93
C ARG A 32 3.84 1.06 -3.05
N THR A 33 4.69 1.40 -2.09
CA THR A 33 5.35 0.39 -1.24
C THR A 33 5.25 0.74 0.24
N ALA A 34 5.58 -0.21 1.10
CA ALA A 34 5.69 -0.03 2.54
C ALA A 34 6.67 1.09 2.95
N ALA A 35 7.62 1.44 2.06
CA ALA A 35 8.59 2.51 2.32
C ALA A 35 7.93 3.89 2.48
N ASP A 36 6.79 4.14 1.86
CA ASP A 36 6.07 5.42 1.95
C ASP A 36 5.63 5.73 3.38
N PHE A 37 5.40 4.69 4.18
CA PHE A 37 4.98 4.83 5.57
C PHE A 37 6.15 4.96 6.55
N HIS A 38 7.41 4.90 6.08
CA HIS A 38 8.57 4.91 6.98
C HIS A 38 8.59 6.09 7.96
N PRO A 39 8.36 7.35 7.55
CA PRO A 39 8.35 8.48 8.47
C PRO A 39 7.24 8.36 9.53
N LEU A 40 6.02 8.06 9.10
CA LEU A 40 4.86 7.90 9.99
C LEU A 40 5.06 6.72 10.95
N ALA A 41 5.46 5.57 10.42
CA ALA A 41 5.65 4.36 11.21
C ALA A 41 6.75 4.51 12.26
N THR A 42 7.84 5.20 11.90
CA THR A 42 8.94 5.50 12.84
C THR A 42 8.46 6.44 13.95
N ALA A 43 7.71 7.49 13.62
CA ALA A 43 7.19 8.43 14.60
C ALA A 43 6.20 7.73 15.58
N LEU A 44 5.27 6.93 15.08
CA LEU A 44 4.30 6.20 15.91
C LEU A 44 4.96 5.13 16.78
N ALA A 45 5.99 4.48 16.28
CA ALA A 45 6.72 3.45 17.04
C ALA A 45 7.62 4.04 18.13
N ALA A 46 8.11 5.26 17.91
CA ALA A 46 9.00 5.98 18.84
C ALA A 46 8.27 6.94 19.78
N ASP A 47 6.94 7.04 19.70
CA ASP A 47 6.16 7.93 20.58
C ASP A 47 6.33 7.51 22.04
N PRO A 48 6.94 8.36 22.91
CA PRO A 48 7.23 8.00 24.30
C PRO A 48 5.98 7.87 25.16
N ALA A 49 4.88 8.51 24.77
CA ALA A 49 3.62 8.46 25.50
C ALA A 49 2.80 7.20 25.15
N ASN A 50 2.89 6.73 23.92
CA ASN A 50 2.08 5.63 23.45
C ASN A 50 2.74 4.90 22.24
N PRO A 51 3.88 4.22 22.47
CA PRO A 51 4.60 3.53 21.40
C PRO A 51 3.75 2.42 20.80
N ARG A 52 3.68 2.37 19.47
CA ARG A 52 2.87 1.42 18.72
C ARG A 52 3.71 0.37 18.00
N LEU A 53 3.19 -0.85 17.92
CA LEU A 53 3.63 -1.76 16.88
C LEU A 53 3.02 -1.28 15.56
N VAL A 54 3.87 -0.95 14.58
CA VAL A 54 3.43 -0.55 13.25
C VAL A 54 3.97 -1.54 12.23
N LEU A 55 3.08 -2.01 11.37
CA LEU A 55 3.37 -2.92 10.27
C LEU A 55 3.07 -2.19 8.96
N ALA A 56 3.97 -2.26 7.99
CA ALA A 56 3.73 -1.76 6.63
C ALA A 56 4.01 -2.88 5.63
N LEU A 57 3.02 -3.21 4.82
CA LEU A 57 3.03 -4.37 3.92
C LEU A 57 3.37 -3.94 2.49
N ASP A 58 4.25 -4.69 1.85
CA ASP A 58 4.37 -4.69 0.40
C ASP A 58 3.44 -5.77 -0.17
N TYR A 59 2.52 -5.40 -1.07
CA TYR A 59 1.68 -6.38 -1.75
C TYR A 59 2.51 -7.27 -2.68
N ARG A 60 1.97 -8.40 -3.09
CA ARG A 60 2.59 -9.28 -4.09
C ARG A 60 2.97 -8.46 -5.33
N GLY A 61 4.19 -8.65 -5.82
CA GLY A 61 4.74 -7.91 -6.95
C GLY A 61 5.12 -6.44 -6.67
N HIS A 62 5.10 -5.99 -5.41
CA HIS A 62 5.47 -4.63 -5.02
C HIS A 62 6.62 -4.63 -4.02
N GLY A 63 7.44 -3.59 -4.06
CA GLY A 63 8.54 -3.38 -3.12
C GLY A 63 9.49 -4.56 -3.03
N GLN A 64 9.56 -5.19 -1.86
CA GLN A 64 10.41 -6.36 -1.60
C GLN A 64 9.61 -7.68 -1.57
N SER A 65 8.32 -7.65 -1.86
CA SER A 65 7.51 -8.85 -2.04
C SER A 65 7.80 -9.51 -3.37
N GLN A 66 7.72 -10.83 -3.39
CA GLN A 66 7.96 -11.64 -4.58
C GLN A 66 6.91 -11.35 -5.66
N TYR A 67 7.34 -11.36 -6.94
CA TYR A 67 6.46 -11.32 -8.09
C TYR A 67 5.77 -12.67 -8.29
N ASP A 68 4.47 -12.61 -8.58
CA ASP A 68 3.73 -13.77 -9.05
C ASP A 68 3.77 -13.84 -10.58
N ARG A 69 4.15 -14.99 -11.11
CA ARG A 69 4.16 -15.23 -12.56
C ARG A 69 2.75 -15.37 -13.14
N ASN A 70 1.77 -15.68 -12.29
CA ASN A 70 0.38 -15.76 -12.70
C ASN A 70 -0.30 -14.39 -12.51
N HIS A 71 -0.44 -13.65 -13.60
CA HIS A 71 -1.07 -12.32 -13.59
C HIS A 71 -2.52 -12.32 -13.08
N ASN A 72 -3.22 -13.47 -13.12
CA ASN A 72 -4.58 -13.57 -12.59
C ASN A 72 -4.63 -13.49 -11.06
N ASN A 73 -3.50 -13.59 -10.38
CA ASN A 73 -3.42 -13.46 -8.92
C ASN A 73 -3.29 -12.00 -8.43
N TYR A 74 -3.17 -11.03 -9.34
CA TYR A 74 -3.16 -9.61 -8.99
C TYR A 74 -4.59 -9.05 -8.87
N THR A 75 -5.32 -9.55 -7.89
CA THR A 75 -6.72 -9.18 -7.62
C THR A 75 -6.91 -8.73 -6.19
N ILE A 76 -7.96 -7.95 -5.94
CA ILE A 76 -8.35 -7.52 -4.58
C ILE A 76 -8.55 -8.73 -3.66
N ARG A 77 -9.15 -9.81 -4.17
CA ARG A 77 -9.38 -11.04 -3.40
C ARG A 77 -8.07 -11.65 -2.91
N VAL A 78 -7.08 -11.76 -3.79
CA VAL A 78 -5.77 -12.32 -3.44
C VAL A 78 -5.03 -11.40 -2.50
N ALA A 79 -5.07 -10.08 -2.73
CA ALA A 79 -4.46 -9.09 -1.81
C ALA A 79 -5.07 -9.17 -0.39
N LEU A 80 -6.37 -9.36 -0.27
CA LEU A 80 -7.04 -9.57 1.03
C LEU A 80 -6.62 -10.89 1.69
N ALA A 81 -6.49 -11.97 0.91
CA ALA A 81 -6.03 -13.26 1.42
C ALA A 81 -4.58 -13.18 1.88
N ASP A 82 -3.70 -12.53 1.13
CA ASP A 82 -2.31 -12.26 1.49
C ASP A 82 -2.21 -11.45 2.79
N LEU A 83 -2.96 -10.36 2.88
CA LEU A 83 -3.02 -9.52 4.08
C LEU A 83 -3.52 -10.32 5.30
N SER A 84 -4.59 -11.09 5.13
CA SER A 84 -5.12 -11.94 6.20
C SER A 84 -4.10 -13.00 6.66
N ALA A 85 -3.38 -13.62 5.74
CA ALA A 85 -2.32 -14.58 6.06
C ALA A 85 -1.17 -13.93 6.84
N VAL A 86 -0.75 -12.73 6.43
CA VAL A 86 0.28 -11.95 7.14
C VAL A 86 -0.16 -11.61 8.56
N LEU A 87 -1.38 -11.11 8.74
CA LEU A 87 -1.90 -10.72 10.05
C LEU A 87 -2.04 -11.93 10.97
N ALA A 88 -2.53 -13.06 10.46
CA ALA A 88 -2.60 -14.31 11.19
C ALA A 88 -1.23 -14.83 11.62
N ALA A 89 -0.24 -14.81 10.70
CA ALA A 89 1.13 -15.25 11.00
C ALA A 89 1.86 -14.34 12.01
N LEU A 90 1.41 -13.09 12.17
CA LEU A 90 1.89 -12.13 13.16
C LEU A 90 1.01 -12.08 14.42
N GLU A 91 0.02 -12.95 14.52
CA GLU A 91 -0.92 -13.02 15.64
C GLU A 91 -1.68 -11.70 15.89
N ILE A 92 -1.91 -10.92 14.82
CA ILE A 92 -2.66 -9.67 14.88
C ILE A 92 -4.15 -9.97 14.74
N THR A 93 -4.84 -10.00 15.88
CA THR A 93 -6.29 -10.26 15.95
C THR A 93 -7.13 -9.00 15.83
N SER A 94 -6.55 -7.82 16.13
CA SER A 94 -7.20 -6.52 16.04
C SER A 94 -6.18 -5.44 15.73
N ALA A 95 -6.51 -4.51 14.83
CA ALA A 95 -5.62 -3.42 14.46
C ALA A 95 -6.37 -2.16 13.99
N ILE A 96 -5.66 -1.02 14.03
CA ILE A 96 -6.03 0.19 13.31
C ILE A 96 -5.37 0.13 11.93
N PHE A 97 -6.14 0.33 10.88
CA PHE A 97 -5.63 0.33 9.50
C PHE A 97 -5.46 1.75 8.97
N VAL A 98 -4.30 2.04 8.42
CA VAL A 98 -4.00 3.28 7.71
C VAL A 98 -3.86 2.93 6.24
N GLY A 99 -4.90 3.20 5.46
CA GLY A 99 -4.96 2.81 4.05
C GLY A 99 -4.91 4.02 3.11
N THR A 100 -3.97 4.02 2.18
CA THR A 100 -3.91 5.01 1.10
C THR A 100 -4.51 4.43 -0.17
N SER A 101 -5.50 5.12 -0.77
CA SER A 101 -6.10 4.72 -2.05
C SER A 101 -6.50 3.23 -2.06
N PHE A 102 -5.82 2.37 -2.84
CA PHE A 102 -6.06 0.91 -2.87
C PHE A 102 -5.98 0.27 -1.48
N GLY A 103 -5.03 0.68 -0.64
CA GLY A 103 -4.93 0.21 0.74
C GLY A 103 -6.15 0.58 1.59
N GLY A 104 -6.78 1.72 1.32
CA GLY A 104 -8.05 2.11 1.93
C GLY A 104 -9.20 1.21 1.51
N VAL A 105 -9.24 0.78 0.22
CA VAL A 105 -10.22 -0.22 -0.26
C VAL A 105 -10.08 -1.52 0.51
N LEU A 106 -8.85 -2.02 0.67
CA LEU A 106 -8.60 -3.26 1.44
C LEU A 106 -9.02 -3.11 2.90
N ALA A 107 -8.72 -1.98 3.54
CA ALA A 107 -9.13 -1.70 4.92
C ALA A 107 -10.64 -1.69 5.09
N MET A 108 -11.38 -1.03 4.17
CA MET A 108 -12.84 -1.03 4.17
C MET A 108 -13.43 -2.44 3.97
N MET A 109 -12.82 -3.25 3.09
CA MET A 109 -13.27 -4.63 2.87
C MET A 109 -13.00 -5.52 4.09
N LEU A 110 -11.85 -5.36 4.77
CA LEU A 110 -11.57 -6.08 6.01
C LEU A 110 -12.59 -5.75 7.12
N ALA A 111 -13.09 -4.52 7.16
CA ALA A 111 -14.05 -4.11 8.18
C ALA A 111 -15.39 -4.88 8.10
N VAL A 112 -15.69 -5.50 6.96
CA VAL A 112 -16.92 -6.30 6.75
C VAL A 112 -16.64 -7.81 6.63
N LEU A 113 -15.38 -8.23 6.69
CA LEU A 113 -14.95 -9.62 6.55
C LEU A 113 -14.32 -10.14 7.85
N PRO A 114 -14.89 -11.17 8.51
CA PRO A 114 -14.19 -11.84 9.62
C PRO A 114 -12.93 -12.56 9.11
N PRO A 115 -11.93 -12.90 9.96
CA PRO A 115 -11.96 -12.91 11.42
C PRO A 115 -11.24 -11.74 12.11
N ILE A 116 -10.74 -10.75 11.38
CA ILE A 116 -9.90 -9.70 11.95
C ILE A 116 -10.76 -8.54 12.44
N ALA A 117 -10.62 -8.16 13.70
CA ALA A 117 -11.30 -7.00 14.23
C ALA A 117 -10.62 -5.71 13.76
N VAL A 118 -11.35 -4.89 13.04
CA VAL A 118 -10.91 -3.55 12.65
C VAL A 118 -11.24 -2.59 13.78
N ALA A 119 -10.23 -2.21 14.57
CA ALA A 119 -10.37 -1.28 15.69
C ALA A 119 -10.57 0.18 15.24
N GLY A 120 -10.13 0.48 14.01
CA GLY A 120 -10.30 1.79 13.38
C GLY A 120 -9.71 1.80 11.98
N VAL A 121 -10.15 2.74 11.16
CA VAL A 121 -9.63 2.96 9.80
C VAL A 121 -9.34 4.43 9.60
N LEU A 122 -8.13 4.74 9.14
CA LEU A 122 -7.76 6.03 8.60
C LEU A 122 -7.64 5.89 7.08
N LEU A 123 -8.48 6.60 6.37
CA LEU A 123 -8.50 6.63 4.91
C LEU A 123 -7.73 7.85 4.42
N ASN A 124 -6.70 7.62 3.60
CA ASN A 124 -5.91 8.67 2.97
C ASN A 124 -6.11 8.60 1.45
N ASP A 125 -6.47 9.73 0.85
CA ASP A 125 -6.72 9.87 -0.59
C ASP A 125 -7.77 8.88 -1.15
N ILE A 126 -8.75 8.55 -0.32
CA ILE A 126 -9.92 7.74 -0.68
C ILE A 126 -10.99 7.92 0.38
N GLY A 127 -12.27 7.72 -0.02
CA GLY A 127 -13.41 7.70 0.87
C GLY A 127 -14.31 6.49 0.63
N PRO A 128 -15.32 6.28 1.48
CA PRO A 128 -16.27 5.18 1.33
C PRO A 128 -17.13 5.30 0.05
N VAL A 129 -17.22 6.50 -0.52
CA VAL A 129 -17.85 6.76 -1.80
C VAL A 129 -16.78 7.09 -2.82
N MET A 130 -16.67 6.23 -3.83
CA MET A 130 -15.69 6.40 -4.91
C MET A 130 -16.36 7.01 -6.14
N GLU A 131 -15.79 8.11 -6.64
CA GLU A 131 -16.27 8.75 -7.86
C GLU A 131 -15.95 7.87 -9.09
N PRO A 132 -16.95 7.40 -9.86
CA PRO A 132 -16.72 6.55 -11.03
C PRO A 132 -15.78 7.17 -12.07
N ARG A 133 -15.86 8.50 -12.26
CA ARG A 133 -14.98 9.23 -13.18
C ARG A 133 -13.51 9.15 -12.76
N GLY A 134 -13.21 9.24 -11.46
CA GLY A 134 -11.87 9.06 -10.91
C GLY A 134 -11.31 7.67 -11.20
N LEU A 135 -12.12 6.62 -10.98
CA LEU A 135 -11.74 5.23 -11.26
C LEU A 135 -11.50 4.99 -12.76
N MET A 136 -12.39 5.49 -13.64
CA MET A 136 -12.20 5.39 -15.09
C MET A 136 -10.91 6.06 -15.54
N ARG A 137 -10.57 7.20 -14.96
CA ARG A 137 -9.34 7.90 -15.25
C ARG A 137 -8.11 7.08 -14.85
N ILE A 138 -8.06 6.54 -13.63
CA ILE A 138 -6.97 5.66 -13.17
C ILE A 138 -6.84 4.46 -14.13
N LYS A 139 -7.95 3.81 -14.49
CA LYS A 139 -7.99 2.70 -15.44
C LYS A 139 -7.51 3.07 -16.85
N SER A 140 -7.57 4.34 -17.22
CA SER A 140 -7.13 4.80 -18.56
C SER A 140 -5.62 4.75 -18.75
N TYR A 141 -4.82 4.86 -17.68
CA TYR A 141 -3.37 4.89 -17.74
C TYR A 141 -2.64 3.78 -16.98
N VAL A 142 -3.24 3.22 -15.91
CA VAL A 142 -2.59 2.12 -15.16
C VAL A 142 -2.37 0.92 -16.06
N GLY A 143 -1.14 0.42 -16.09
CA GLY A 143 -0.71 -0.68 -16.93
C GLY A 143 -0.57 -0.36 -18.43
N LYS A 144 -0.69 0.92 -18.82
CA LYS A 144 -0.57 1.37 -20.21
C LYS A 144 0.51 2.42 -20.43
N LEU A 145 1.17 2.85 -19.37
CA LEU A 145 2.28 3.79 -19.47
C LEU A 145 3.49 3.11 -20.14
N PRO A 146 4.25 3.87 -20.95
CA PRO A 146 5.51 3.36 -21.50
C PRO A 146 6.46 2.97 -20.38
N ILE A 147 7.27 1.94 -20.59
CA ILE A 147 8.34 1.57 -19.66
C ILE A 147 9.45 2.61 -19.79
N ALA A 148 9.73 3.33 -18.72
CA ALA A 148 10.80 4.30 -18.68
C ALA A 148 12.17 3.59 -18.64
N ARG A 149 13.10 3.99 -19.49
CA ARG A 149 14.47 3.44 -19.56
C ARG A 149 15.41 4.04 -18.50
N ASN A 150 15.07 5.22 -17.99
CA ASN A 150 15.82 5.94 -16.96
C ASN A 150 14.88 6.87 -16.17
N PHE A 151 15.43 7.52 -15.14
CA PHE A 151 14.64 8.42 -14.27
C PHE A 151 14.16 9.68 -14.98
N GLU A 152 14.92 10.19 -15.94
CA GLU A 152 14.59 11.37 -16.70
C GLU A 152 13.35 11.12 -17.58
N GLU A 153 13.34 10.00 -18.32
CA GLU A 153 12.19 9.59 -19.14
C GLU A 153 10.96 9.31 -18.27
N GLY A 154 11.13 8.67 -17.12
CA GLY A 154 10.05 8.45 -16.15
C GLY A 154 9.47 9.76 -15.63
N ALA A 155 10.32 10.76 -15.37
CA ALA A 155 9.88 12.09 -14.95
C ALA A 155 9.07 12.81 -16.04
N GLU A 156 9.46 12.66 -17.30
CA GLU A 156 8.74 13.24 -18.44
C GLU A 156 7.37 12.59 -18.64
N ILE A 157 7.29 11.25 -18.55
CA ILE A 157 6.02 10.51 -18.62
C ILE A 157 5.07 10.97 -17.52
N LEU A 158 5.55 11.12 -16.28
CA LEU A 158 4.74 11.59 -15.16
C LEU A 158 4.31 13.05 -15.36
N ARG A 159 5.20 13.92 -15.79
CA ARG A 159 4.87 15.31 -16.07
C ARG A 159 3.75 15.39 -17.10
N TRP A 160 3.88 14.69 -18.22
CA TRP A 160 2.86 14.63 -19.26
C TRP A 160 1.51 14.11 -18.72
N LEU A 161 1.54 13.03 -17.92
CA LEU A 161 0.32 12.43 -17.34
C LEU A 161 -0.43 13.40 -16.41
N PHE A 162 0.31 14.19 -15.64
CA PHE A 162 -0.25 15.06 -14.59
C PHE A 162 -0.30 16.55 -14.98
N GLU A 163 0.20 16.94 -16.16
CA GLU A 163 0.27 18.35 -16.59
C GLU A 163 -1.10 19.05 -16.55
N ALA A 164 -2.16 18.35 -16.96
CA ALA A 164 -3.51 18.89 -16.95
C ALA A 164 -4.07 19.17 -15.55
N GLN A 165 -3.47 18.57 -14.50
CA GLN A 165 -3.92 18.72 -13.10
C GLN A 165 -3.01 19.63 -12.28
N PHE A 166 -1.73 19.61 -12.59
CA PHE A 166 -0.70 20.27 -11.81
C PHE A 166 0.19 21.11 -12.74
N THR A 167 -0.23 22.34 -13.02
CA THR A 167 0.47 23.26 -13.92
C THR A 167 1.89 23.65 -13.47
N LYS A 168 2.25 23.35 -12.20
CA LYS A 168 3.58 23.67 -11.62
C LYS A 168 4.21 22.41 -10.97
N LEU A 169 3.96 21.22 -11.54
CA LEU A 169 4.52 20.00 -10.97
C LEU A 169 6.04 19.95 -11.16
N THR A 170 6.77 19.95 -10.06
CA THR A 170 8.19 19.60 -10.04
C THR A 170 8.33 18.11 -9.74
N VAL A 171 8.74 17.34 -10.73
CA VAL A 171 8.93 15.90 -10.56
C VAL A 171 10.28 15.65 -9.90
N THR A 172 10.26 15.18 -8.66
CA THR A 172 11.48 14.79 -7.94
C THR A 172 11.87 13.35 -8.28
N ARG A 173 13.16 13.01 -8.14
CA ARG A 173 13.66 11.64 -8.32
C ARG A 173 12.84 10.58 -7.59
N THR A 174 12.35 10.90 -6.39
CA THR A 174 11.56 10.00 -5.56
C THR A 174 10.22 9.63 -6.18
N ALA A 175 9.55 10.57 -6.84
CA ALA A 175 8.29 10.31 -7.52
C ALA A 175 8.48 9.40 -8.75
N VAL A 176 9.60 9.55 -9.47
CA VAL A 176 9.95 8.72 -10.63
C VAL A 176 10.23 7.27 -10.23
N VAL A 177 10.95 7.04 -9.12
CA VAL A 177 11.23 5.69 -8.61
C VAL A 177 9.94 4.88 -8.38
N ALA A 178 8.91 5.53 -7.85
CA ALA A 178 7.63 4.86 -7.59
C ALA A 178 6.94 4.35 -8.87
N VAL A 179 7.09 5.05 -10.00
CA VAL A 179 6.47 4.66 -11.28
C VAL A 179 7.27 3.58 -11.99
N VAL A 180 8.59 3.67 -11.97
CA VAL A 180 9.46 2.66 -12.62
C VAL A 180 9.32 1.30 -11.94
N HIS A 181 9.17 1.24 -10.60
CA HIS A 181 8.97 -0.01 -9.88
C HIS A 181 7.58 -0.63 -10.08
N ALA A 182 6.60 0.15 -10.48
CA ALA A 182 5.25 -0.34 -10.78
C ALA A 182 5.12 -0.94 -12.19
N SER A 183 6.12 -0.73 -13.04
CA SER A 183 6.10 -1.14 -14.46
C SER A 183 7.00 -2.35 -14.74
N LEU A 184 7.74 -2.84 -13.75
CA LEU A 184 8.59 -4.03 -13.80
C LEU A 184 7.93 -5.21 -13.10
#